data_567127a8541386058dd835725374a344
#
_entry.id   567127a8541386058dd835725374a344
#
_cell.length_a   1.000
_cell.length_b   1.000
_cell.length_c   1.000
_cell.angle_alpha   90.00
_cell.angle_beta   90.00
_cell.angle_gamma   90.00
#
_symmetry.space_group_name_H-M   'P 1'
#
loop_
_entity.id
_entity.type
_entity.pdbx_description
1 polymer ?
#
loop_
_entity_poly.entity_id
_entity_poly.type
_entity_poly.pdbx_seq_one_letter_code
_entity_poly.pdbx_strand_id
1 'polypeptide(L)'
;MSNDGKNKGRRRGAAKTTGAERGLASKGGVARAKKLSPKRRSEIAREGALAKQAKAGNAPAVAKYGAPDRPLRIGAIEIPCYVLADGTRVLAQRGLQSGIGLSEGGGKGGARKLVTLMEYFEKKGIDTRGLIVRAESPIRFMPPHGGNTADGYEATILPDICAVVIDAATKGKLRSWHQKLAEQCAILQHGFATVGIIALVDEATGY
;
A
#
# COMPACT_ATOMS: atom_id res chain seq x y z
N MET A 1 -39.31 19.27 -47.10
CA MET A 1 -39.89 20.00 -45.98
C MET A 1 -39.35 19.30 -44.72
N SER A 2 -38.16 19.63 -44.26
CA SER A 2 -37.82 20.59 -43.23
C SER A 2 -38.50 20.30 -41.88
N ASN A 3 -37.82 19.79 -40.91
CA ASN A 3 -37.67 20.53 -39.65
C ASN A 3 -36.52 20.02 -38.78
N ASP A 4 -35.50 20.86 -38.71
CA ASP A 4 -34.37 20.79 -37.77
C ASP A 4 -34.83 21.18 -36.37
N GLY A 5 -34.75 20.31 -35.41
CA GLY A 5 -34.98 20.54 -33.96
C GLY A 5 -33.68 20.59 -33.19
N LYS A 6 -32.96 21.71 -33.22
CA LYS A 6 -31.77 21.97 -32.35
C LYS A 6 -32.16 22.03 -30.88
N ASN A 7 -31.88 20.98 -30.12
CA ASN A 7 -31.97 21.02 -28.66
C ASN A 7 -30.66 21.57 -28.08
N LYS A 8 -30.63 22.89 -27.79
CA LYS A 8 -29.55 23.55 -27.02
C LYS A 8 -29.67 23.24 -25.56
N GLY A 9 -28.95 22.23 -25.11
CA GLY A 9 -28.74 21.94 -23.67
C GLY A 9 -28.08 23.15 -22.98
N ARG A 10 -28.85 23.85 -22.15
CA ARG A 10 -28.36 24.89 -21.23
C ARG A 10 -27.39 24.30 -20.22
N ARG A 11 -26.08 24.50 -20.44
CA ARG A 11 -25.08 24.33 -19.39
C ARG A 11 -25.35 25.39 -18.31
N ARG A 12 -25.83 24.97 -17.13
CA ARG A 12 -25.88 25.82 -15.93
C ARG A 12 -24.44 26.18 -15.57
N GLY A 13 -24.02 27.40 -15.89
CA GLY A 13 -22.74 27.95 -15.45
C GLY A 13 -22.68 27.99 -13.93
N ALA A 14 -21.65 27.38 -13.36
CA ALA A 14 -21.33 27.55 -11.94
C ALA A 14 -21.10 29.04 -11.69
N ALA A 15 -21.89 29.64 -10.79
CA ALA A 15 -21.76 31.03 -10.40
C ALA A 15 -20.32 31.26 -9.86
N LYS A 16 -19.59 32.19 -10.49
CA LYS A 16 -18.26 32.60 -10.02
C LYS A 16 -18.46 33.42 -8.74
N THR A 17 -18.09 32.86 -7.59
CA THR A 17 -18.06 33.60 -6.31
C THR A 17 -17.19 34.85 -6.42
N THR A 18 -17.70 35.97 -5.96
CA THR A 18 -17.00 37.27 -5.98
C THR A 18 -15.78 37.28 -5.06
N GLY A 19 -14.82 38.15 -5.30
CA GLY A 19 -13.63 38.30 -4.43
C GLY A 19 -13.98 38.62 -2.97
N ALA A 20 -15.07 39.36 -2.74
CA ALA A 20 -15.60 39.68 -1.42
C ALA A 20 -16.11 38.43 -0.69
N GLU A 21 -16.85 37.54 -1.35
CA GLU A 21 -17.34 36.28 -0.77
C GLU A 21 -16.20 35.31 -0.41
N ARG A 22 -15.15 35.27 -1.23
CA ARG A 22 -13.91 34.49 -0.91
C ARG A 22 -13.19 35.07 0.30
N GLY A 23 -13.14 36.39 0.45
CA GLY A 23 -12.55 37.05 1.63
C GLY A 23 -13.29 36.77 2.93
N LEU A 24 -14.61 36.74 2.93
CA LEU A 24 -15.44 36.40 4.08
C LEU A 24 -15.31 34.92 4.48
N ALA A 25 -15.30 34.00 3.51
CA ALA A 25 -15.08 32.59 3.74
C ALA A 25 -13.69 32.31 4.34
N SER A 26 -12.64 33.02 3.89
CA SER A 26 -11.28 32.94 4.43
C SER A 26 -11.22 33.42 5.88
N LYS A 27 -11.84 34.57 6.23
CA LYS A 27 -11.90 35.08 7.59
C LYS A 27 -12.63 34.13 8.55
N GLY A 28 -13.74 33.52 8.11
CA GLY A 28 -14.47 32.51 8.88
C GLY A 28 -13.62 31.25 9.14
N GLY A 29 -12.87 30.81 8.16
CA GLY A 29 -11.96 29.67 8.30
C GLY A 29 -10.85 29.92 9.33
N VAL A 30 -10.22 31.09 9.29
CA VAL A 30 -9.19 31.49 10.25
C VAL A 30 -9.76 31.62 11.68
N ALA A 31 -10.93 32.22 11.84
CA ALA A 31 -11.59 32.34 13.15
C ALA A 31 -11.94 30.97 13.74
N ARG A 32 -12.43 30.04 12.93
CA ARG A 32 -12.71 28.66 13.35
C ARG A 32 -11.44 27.91 13.72
N ALA A 33 -10.37 28.08 12.93
CA ALA A 33 -9.06 27.45 13.20
C ALA A 33 -8.44 27.92 14.53
N LYS A 34 -8.67 29.18 14.93
CA LYS A 34 -8.21 29.70 16.24
C LYS A 34 -8.95 29.08 17.43
N LYS A 35 -10.24 28.71 17.26
CA LYS A 35 -11.08 28.12 18.32
C LYS A 35 -10.88 26.61 18.49
N LEU A 36 -10.30 25.93 17.51
CA LEU A 36 -10.10 24.48 17.53
C LEU A 36 -8.73 24.12 18.06
N SER A 37 -8.65 23.08 18.91
CA SER A 37 -7.37 22.52 19.32
C SER A 37 -6.59 21.96 18.11
N PRO A 38 -5.24 21.88 18.18
CA PRO A 38 -4.43 21.30 17.10
C PRO A 38 -4.89 19.89 16.72
N LYS A 39 -5.23 19.06 17.72
CA LYS A 39 -5.75 17.70 17.52
C LYS A 39 -7.07 17.70 16.72
N ARG A 40 -8.02 18.55 17.10
CA ARG A 40 -9.32 18.63 16.40
C ARG A 40 -9.19 19.17 14.97
N ARG A 41 -8.25 20.11 14.73
CA ARG A 41 -7.94 20.58 13.37
C ARG A 41 -7.39 19.46 12.49
N SER A 42 -6.50 18.65 13.03
CA SER A 42 -5.93 17.48 12.35
C SER A 42 -7.00 16.44 12.00
N GLU A 43 -7.92 16.16 12.93
CA GLU A 43 -9.07 15.26 12.72
C GLU A 43 -9.96 15.74 11.58
N ILE A 44 -10.38 17.01 11.60
CA ILE A 44 -11.24 17.60 10.56
C ILE A 44 -10.55 17.59 9.19
N ALA A 45 -9.26 17.90 9.13
CA ALA A 45 -8.49 17.86 7.90
C ALA A 45 -8.42 16.43 7.34
N ARG A 46 -8.25 15.44 8.21
CA ARG A 46 -8.23 14.02 7.88
C ARG A 46 -9.59 13.54 7.35
N GLU A 47 -10.67 13.85 8.05
CA GLU A 47 -12.04 13.52 7.62
C GLU A 47 -12.36 14.14 6.26
N GLY A 48 -11.98 15.40 6.03
CA GLY A 48 -12.17 16.09 4.76
C GLY A 48 -11.36 15.47 3.61
N ALA A 49 -10.13 15.05 3.88
CA ALA A 49 -9.30 14.35 2.89
C ALA A 49 -9.90 12.99 2.52
N LEU A 50 -10.37 12.23 3.51
CA LEU A 50 -11.04 10.94 3.31
C LEU A 50 -12.34 11.08 2.51
N ALA A 51 -13.18 12.06 2.85
CA ALA A 51 -14.42 12.33 2.12
C ALA A 51 -14.15 12.71 0.66
N LYS A 52 -13.06 13.47 0.39
CA LYS A 52 -12.64 13.80 -0.96
C LYS A 52 -12.17 12.57 -1.74
N GLN A 53 -11.39 11.68 -1.11
CA GLN A 53 -10.93 10.44 -1.71
C GLN A 53 -12.08 9.46 -1.96
N ALA A 54 -13.03 9.36 -1.03
CA ALA A 54 -14.24 8.54 -1.20
C ALA A 54 -15.08 8.99 -2.39
N LYS A 55 -15.28 10.32 -2.57
CA LYS A 55 -15.98 10.88 -3.74
C LYS A 55 -15.25 10.63 -5.07
N ALA A 56 -13.94 10.45 -5.04
CA ALA A 56 -13.13 10.14 -6.22
C ALA A 56 -13.06 8.61 -6.50
N GLY A 57 -13.77 7.76 -5.76
CA GLY A 57 -13.68 6.30 -5.88
C GLY A 57 -12.35 5.70 -5.40
N ASN A 58 -11.54 6.49 -4.70
CA ASN A 58 -10.16 6.16 -4.30
C ASN A 58 -10.00 6.19 -2.78
N ALA A 59 -11.06 5.83 -2.03
CA ALA A 59 -11.01 5.77 -0.58
C ALA A 59 -10.02 4.70 -0.12
N PRO A 60 -9.08 5.04 0.79
CA PRO A 60 -8.19 4.03 1.35
C PRO A 60 -8.99 3.01 2.17
N ALA A 61 -8.62 1.74 2.07
CA ALA A 61 -9.15 0.71 2.93
C ALA A 61 -8.84 1.03 4.40
N VAL A 62 -9.67 0.55 5.33
CA VAL A 62 -9.45 0.78 6.76
C VAL A 62 -8.87 -0.48 7.38
N ALA A 63 -7.71 -0.37 8.01
CA ALA A 63 -7.15 -1.44 8.80
C ALA A 63 -7.82 -1.50 10.18
N LYS A 64 -8.28 -2.69 10.56
CA LYS A 64 -8.87 -2.98 11.87
C LYS A 64 -7.82 -3.37 12.91
N TYR A 65 -6.83 -4.15 12.48
CA TYR A 65 -5.80 -4.72 13.35
C TYR A 65 -4.42 -4.40 12.81
N GLY A 66 -3.45 -4.34 13.70
CA GLY A 66 -2.04 -4.04 13.43
C GLY A 66 -1.56 -2.82 14.21
N ALA A 67 -0.30 -2.87 14.63
CA ALA A 67 0.34 -1.78 15.34
C ALA A 67 1.83 -1.71 14.97
N PRO A 68 2.47 -0.54 15.05
CA PRO A 68 3.88 -0.38 14.68
C PRO A 68 4.83 -1.22 15.54
N ASP A 69 4.47 -1.48 16.80
CA ASP A 69 5.20 -2.25 17.79
C ASP A 69 4.96 -3.77 17.69
N ARG A 70 4.09 -4.20 16.77
CA ARG A 70 3.74 -5.62 16.55
C ARG A 70 3.91 -6.01 15.07
N PRO A 71 5.14 -5.94 14.53
CA PRO A 71 5.41 -6.41 13.17
C PRO A 71 5.36 -7.94 13.09
N LEU A 72 5.20 -8.45 11.88
CA LEU A 72 5.52 -9.84 11.57
C LEU A 72 7.04 -10.03 11.79
N ARG A 73 7.42 -11.00 12.63
CA ARG A 73 8.82 -11.31 12.96
C ARG A 73 9.19 -12.70 12.50
N ILE A 74 10.23 -12.78 11.69
CA ILE A 74 10.82 -14.06 11.24
C ILE A 74 12.34 -13.93 11.34
N GLY A 75 12.94 -14.60 12.34
CA GLY A 75 14.33 -14.35 12.70
C GLY A 75 14.55 -12.89 13.10
N ALA A 76 15.50 -12.22 12.47
CA ALA A 76 15.79 -10.81 12.68
C ALA A 76 14.97 -9.88 11.74
N ILE A 77 14.11 -10.44 10.90
CA ILE A 77 13.34 -9.66 9.92
C ILE A 77 12.03 -9.22 10.56
N GLU A 78 11.74 -7.92 10.47
CA GLU A 78 10.50 -7.31 10.95
C GLU A 78 9.77 -6.64 9.80
N ILE A 79 8.50 -7.00 9.58
CA ILE A 79 7.66 -6.44 8.53
C ILE A 79 6.36 -5.94 9.15
N PRO A 80 6.08 -4.63 9.17
CA PRO A 80 4.80 -4.12 9.65
C PRO A 80 3.63 -4.70 8.85
N CYS A 81 2.65 -5.25 9.57
CA CYS A 81 1.51 -5.93 8.97
C CYS A 81 0.19 -5.46 9.60
N TYR A 82 -0.88 -5.56 8.80
CA TYR A 82 -2.21 -5.10 9.16
C TYR A 82 -3.27 -6.04 8.62
N VAL A 83 -4.44 -6.05 9.26
CA VAL A 83 -5.64 -6.71 8.72
C VAL A 83 -6.70 -5.65 8.45
N LEU A 84 -7.18 -5.60 7.23
CA LEU A 84 -8.20 -4.66 6.79
C LEU A 84 -9.60 -5.06 7.30
N ALA A 85 -10.56 -4.16 7.14
CA ALA A 85 -11.93 -4.38 7.61
C ALA A 85 -12.63 -5.56 6.92
N ASP A 86 -12.24 -5.88 5.69
CA ASP A 86 -12.71 -7.02 4.88
C ASP A 86 -11.97 -8.34 5.18
N GLY A 87 -11.01 -8.32 6.11
CA GLY A 87 -10.19 -9.49 6.46
C GLY A 87 -8.91 -9.64 5.64
N THR A 88 -8.66 -8.79 4.65
CA THR A 88 -7.42 -8.81 3.84
C THR A 88 -6.21 -8.55 4.72
N ARG A 89 -5.20 -9.42 4.66
CA ARG A 89 -3.94 -9.30 5.36
C ARG A 89 -2.95 -8.54 4.49
N VAL A 90 -2.39 -7.44 5.02
CA VAL A 90 -1.54 -6.52 4.24
C VAL A 90 -0.19 -6.34 4.94
N LEU A 91 0.88 -6.42 4.17
CA LEU A 91 2.24 -6.07 4.58
C LEU A 91 2.53 -4.64 4.08
N ALA A 92 3.02 -3.78 4.98
CA ALA A 92 3.37 -2.42 4.59
C ALA A 92 4.51 -2.43 3.56
N GLN A 93 4.33 -1.70 2.46
CA GLN A 93 5.23 -1.70 1.31
C GLN A 93 6.70 -1.46 1.69
N ARG A 94 6.98 -0.43 2.49
CA ARG A 94 8.35 -0.10 2.90
C ARG A 94 8.95 -1.20 3.77
N GLY A 95 8.19 -1.71 4.74
CA GLY A 95 8.63 -2.79 5.60
C GLY A 95 8.88 -4.09 4.86
N LEU A 96 8.01 -4.44 3.90
CA LEU A 96 8.23 -5.59 3.03
C LEU A 96 9.52 -5.43 2.22
N GLN A 97 9.72 -4.27 1.58
CA GLN A 97 10.93 -4.02 0.78
C GLN A 97 12.21 -4.09 1.64
N SER A 98 12.20 -3.49 2.83
CA SER A 98 13.31 -3.57 3.78
C SER A 98 13.54 -5.01 4.26
N GLY A 99 12.47 -5.71 4.63
CA GLY A 99 12.50 -7.08 5.12
C GLY A 99 13.09 -8.09 4.14
N ILE A 100 12.85 -7.91 2.84
CA ILE A 100 13.49 -8.73 1.79
C ILE A 100 14.89 -8.22 1.39
N GLY A 101 15.41 -7.16 2.02
CA GLY A 101 16.74 -6.63 1.76
C GLY A 101 16.84 -5.66 0.57
N LEU A 102 15.70 -5.15 0.07
CA LEU A 102 15.72 -4.01 -0.84
C LEU A 102 16.00 -2.74 -0.05
N SER A 103 17.05 -2.00 -0.43
CA SER A 103 17.47 -0.79 0.28
C SER A 103 16.33 0.24 0.42
N GLU A 104 16.23 0.87 1.57
CA GLU A 104 15.32 1.98 1.85
C GLU A 104 15.76 3.27 1.13
N GLY A 105 15.77 3.29 -0.19
CA GLY A 105 15.99 4.53 -0.92
C GLY A 105 14.78 5.45 -0.75
N GLY A 106 14.94 6.56 -0.06
CA GLY A 106 13.94 7.61 0.04
C GLY A 106 13.64 8.24 -1.32
N GLY A 107 12.39 8.66 -1.52
CA GLY A 107 11.93 9.38 -2.71
C GLY A 107 10.87 8.66 -3.53
N LYS A 108 10.40 9.31 -4.58
CA LYS A 108 9.32 8.82 -5.48
C LYS A 108 9.64 7.48 -6.17
N GLY A 109 10.91 7.02 -6.14
CA GLY A 109 11.33 5.73 -6.71
C GLY A 109 11.07 4.51 -5.81
N GLY A 110 10.77 4.69 -4.52
CA GLY A 110 10.56 3.58 -3.58
C GLY A 110 9.39 2.67 -3.96
N ALA A 111 8.31 3.24 -4.47
CA ALA A 111 7.13 2.50 -4.89
C ALA A 111 7.40 1.51 -6.04
N ARG A 112 8.30 1.84 -6.96
CA ARG A 112 8.59 1.00 -8.13
C ARG A 112 9.72 -0.02 -7.94
N LYS A 113 10.39 -0.05 -6.80
CA LYS A 113 11.55 -0.92 -6.60
C LYS A 113 11.22 -2.39 -6.78
N LEU A 114 10.09 -2.84 -6.23
CA LEU A 114 9.65 -4.22 -6.37
C LEU A 114 9.32 -4.55 -7.83
N VAL A 115 8.61 -3.65 -8.52
CA VAL A 115 8.31 -3.77 -9.95
C VAL A 115 9.59 -3.89 -10.77
N THR A 116 10.53 -2.96 -10.57
CA THR A 116 11.83 -2.95 -11.28
C THR A 116 12.64 -4.23 -11.03
N LEU A 117 12.59 -4.78 -9.80
CA LEU A 117 13.22 -6.05 -9.49
C LEU A 117 12.58 -7.21 -10.25
N MET A 118 11.23 -7.28 -10.27
CA MET A 118 10.52 -8.33 -10.99
C MET A 118 10.72 -8.23 -12.50
N GLU A 119 10.68 -7.03 -13.08
CA GLU A 119 11.00 -6.77 -14.48
C GLU A 119 12.45 -7.21 -14.84
N TYR A 120 13.40 -7.00 -13.92
CA TYR A 120 14.77 -7.47 -14.12
C TYR A 120 14.83 -9.00 -14.20
N PHE A 121 14.15 -9.71 -13.31
CA PHE A 121 14.11 -11.18 -13.32
C PHE A 121 13.39 -11.73 -14.54
N GLU A 122 12.28 -11.12 -14.94
CA GLU A 122 11.56 -11.51 -16.15
C GLU A 122 12.45 -11.40 -17.41
N LYS A 123 13.20 -10.30 -17.55
CA LYS A 123 14.20 -10.12 -18.64
C LYS A 123 15.34 -11.15 -18.59
N LYS A 124 15.57 -11.81 -17.45
CA LYS A 124 16.54 -12.89 -17.29
C LYS A 124 15.94 -14.28 -17.49
N GLY A 125 14.67 -14.36 -17.92
CA GLY A 125 13.97 -15.61 -18.17
C GLY A 125 13.49 -16.33 -16.91
N ILE A 126 13.31 -15.59 -15.80
CA ILE A 126 12.69 -16.09 -14.59
C ILE A 126 11.19 -15.81 -14.66
N ASP A 127 10.38 -16.82 -14.40
CA ASP A 127 8.93 -16.64 -14.27
C ASP A 127 8.60 -15.84 -13.00
N THR A 128 8.09 -14.65 -13.19
CA THR A 128 7.71 -13.75 -12.08
C THR A 128 6.32 -14.03 -11.53
N ARG A 129 5.58 -15.02 -12.04
CA ARG A 129 4.29 -15.50 -11.50
C ARG A 129 3.23 -14.39 -11.36
N GLY A 130 3.23 -13.44 -12.28
CA GLY A 130 2.31 -12.30 -12.26
C GLY A 130 2.60 -11.27 -11.16
N LEU A 131 3.75 -11.35 -10.50
CA LEU A 131 4.13 -10.42 -9.43
C LEU A 131 4.26 -8.98 -9.91
N ILE A 132 4.59 -8.73 -11.18
CA ILE A 132 4.67 -7.37 -11.74
C ILE A 132 3.31 -6.67 -11.57
N VAL A 133 2.22 -7.31 -12.01
CA VAL A 133 0.87 -6.75 -11.92
C VAL A 133 0.45 -6.49 -10.46
N ARG A 134 0.76 -7.44 -9.56
CA ARG A 134 0.47 -7.30 -8.12
C ARG A 134 1.30 -6.19 -7.47
N ALA A 135 2.55 -6.03 -7.88
CA ALA A 135 3.45 -4.99 -7.36
C ALA A 135 3.09 -3.58 -7.88
N GLU A 136 2.47 -3.47 -9.06
CA GLU A 136 1.99 -2.21 -9.62
C GLU A 136 0.70 -1.71 -8.96
N SER A 137 -0.03 -2.58 -8.27
CA SER A 137 -1.33 -2.29 -7.67
C SER A 137 -1.31 -2.41 -6.14
N PRO A 138 -0.53 -1.57 -5.42
CA PRO A 138 -0.51 -1.60 -3.97
C PRO A 138 -1.86 -1.20 -3.39
N ILE A 139 -2.24 -1.82 -2.30
CA ILE A 139 -3.44 -1.50 -1.53
C ILE A 139 -3.15 -0.26 -0.69
N ARG A 140 -3.88 0.83 -0.93
CA ARG A 140 -3.82 2.01 -0.08
C ARG A 140 -4.73 1.82 1.12
N PHE A 141 -4.19 1.98 2.32
CA PHE A 141 -4.96 1.78 3.55
C PHE A 141 -4.62 2.82 4.63
N MET A 142 -5.50 2.93 5.61
CA MET A 142 -5.34 3.74 6.79
C MET A 142 -5.04 2.85 7.99
N PRO A 143 -3.90 3.03 8.66
CA PRO A 143 -3.57 2.28 9.87
C PRO A 143 -4.55 2.57 11.02
N PRO A 144 -4.83 1.60 11.93
CA PRO A 144 -5.79 1.77 13.01
C PRO A 144 -5.35 2.80 14.06
N HIS A 145 -4.04 2.97 14.25
CA HIS A 145 -3.47 3.96 15.17
C HIS A 145 -3.49 5.41 14.63
N GLY A 146 -4.01 5.62 13.44
CA GLY A 146 -4.05 6.93 12.83
C GLY A 146 -2.79 7.24 12.02
N GLY A 147 -2.60 8.53 11.68
CA GLY A 147 -1.49 8.99 10.85
C GLY A 147 -1.85 9.10 9.37
N ASN A 148 -0.83 9.06 8.52
CA ASN A 148 -1.00 9.11 7.07
C ASN A 148 -1.46 7.76 6.51
N THR A 149 -2.10 7.80 5.35
CA THR A 149 -2.36 6.59 4.57
C THR A 149 -1.05 5.90 4.20
N ALA A 150 -1.05 4.59 4.24
CA ALA A 150 0.07 3.74 3.84
C ALA A 150 -0.30 2.92 2.59
N ASP A 151 0.71 2.54 1.83
CA ASP A 151 0.58 1.57 0.75
C ASP A 151 1.14 0.23 1.24
N GLY A 152 0.53 -0.87 0.83
CA GLY A 152 0.95 -2.22 1.18
C GLY A 152 0.54 -3.23 0.13
N TYR A 153 0.93 -4.46 0.34
CA TYR A 153 0.59 -5.58 -0.53
C TYR A 153 -0.11 -6.66 0.27
N GLU A 154 -0.99 -7.40 -0.37
CA GLU A 154 -1.56 -8.61 0.22
C GLU A 154 -0.44 -9.55 0.67
N ALA A 155 -0.57 -10.15 1.86
CA ALA A 155 0.52 -10.89 2.51
C ALA A 155 1.04 -12.07 1.68
N THR A 156 0.19 -12.67 0.85
CA THR A 156 0.55 -13.79 -0.05
C THR A 156 1.58 -13.41 -1.12
N ILE A 157 1.82 -12.12 -1.36
CA ILE A 157 2.87 -11.70 -2.31
C ILE A 157 4.27 -12.07 -1.81
N LEU A 158 4.48 -12.11 -0.48
CA LEU A 158 5.81 -12.28 0.09
C LEU A 158 6.43 -13.66 -0.18
N PRO A 159 5.73 -14.79 0.07
CA PRO A 159 6.25 -16.10 -0.32
C PRO A 159 6.50 -16.23 -1.83
N ASP A 160 5.68 -15.61 -2.69
CA ASP A 160 5.89 -15.64 -4.14
C ASP A 160 7.15 -14.86 -4.54
N ILE A 161 7.39 -13.69 -3.94
CA ILE A 161 8.64 -12.94 -4.14
C ILE A 161 9.84 -13.80 -3.72
N CYS A 162 9.79 -14.43 -2.54
CA CYS A 162 10.87 -15.27 -2.07
C CYS A 162 11.14 -16.43 -3.02
N ALA A 163 10.10 -17.08 -3.54
CA ALA A 163 10.26 -18.17 -4.49
C ALA A 163 10.94 -17.72 -5.80
N VAL A 164 10.55 -16.57 -6.36
CA VAL A 164 11.17 -15.99 -7.56
C VAL A 164 12.64 -15.64 -7.34
N VAL A 165 12.96 -15.04 -6.18
CA VAL A 165 14.34 -14.68 -5.84
C VAL A 165 15.22 -15.91 -5.68
N ILE A 166 14.72 -16.95 -5.00
CA ILE A 166 15.44 -18.21 -4.80
C ILE A 166 15.64 -18.94 -6.14
N ASP A 167 14.64 -18.97 -6.99
CA ASP A 167 14.76 -19.53 -8.34
C ASP A 167 15.83 -18.78 -9.16
N ALA A 168 15.83 -17.45 -9.09
CA ALA A 168 16.86 -16.63 -9.74
C ALA A 168 18.28 -16.90 -9.18
N ALA A 169 18.39 -17.14 -7.87
CA ALA A 169 19.65 -17.51 -7.22
C ALA A 169 20.15 -18.86 -7.75
N THR A 170 19.29 -19.87 -7.75
CA THR A 170 19.60 -21.22 -8.21
C THR A 170 20.04 -21.25 -9.67
N LYS A 171 19.45 -20.41 -10.51
CA LYS A 171 19.80 -20.27 -11.93
C LYS A 171 21.00 -19.34 -12.20
N GLY A 172 21.65 -18.81 -11.15
CA GLY A 172 22.80 -17.91 -11.30
C GLY A 172 22.46 -16.57 -11.98
N LYS A 173 21.23 -16.10 -11.85
CA LYS A 173 20.73 -14.86 -12.46
C LYS A 173 20.81 -13.64 -11.54
N LEU A 174 21.33 -13.81 -10.31
CA LEU A 174 21.54 -12.72 -9.38
C LEU A 174 22.77 -11.90 -9.72
N ARG A 175 22.71 -10.61 -9.41
CA ARG A 175 23.90 -9.73 -9.34
C ARG A 175 24.45 -9.78 -7.91
N SER A 176 25.71 -9.36 -7.73
CA SER A 176 26.37 -9.36 -6.41
C SER A 176 25.57 -8.63 -5.32
N TRP A 177 24.95 -7.51 -5.66
CA TRP A 177 24.12 -6.76 -4.71
C TRP A 177 22.76 -7.40 -4.40
N HIS A 178 22.33 -8.43 -5.14
CA HIS A 178 21.15 -9.24 -4.82
C HIS A 178 21.43 -10.35 -3.80
N GLN A 179 22.68 -10.55 -3.37
CA GLN A 179 23.02 -11.66 -2.47
C GLN A 179 22.26 -11.56 -1.15
N LYS A 180 22.26 -10.35 -0.53
CA LYS A 180 21.51 -10.10 0.68
C LYS A 180 20.00 -10.37 0.49
N LEU A 181 19.44 -10.02 -0.67
CA LEU A 181 18.05 -10.30 -1.01
C LEU A 181 17.77 -11.82 -0.99
N ALA A 182 18.64 -12.62 -1.59
CA ALA A 182 18.48 -14.09 -1.61
C ALA A 182 18.58 -14.69 -0.20
N GLU A 183 19.52 -14.23 0.62
CA GLU A 183 19.66 -14.66 2.02
C GLU A 183 18.40 -14.35 2.84
N GLN A 184 17.88 -13.11 2.73
CA GLN A 184 16.66 -12.71 3.45
C GLN A 184 15.45 -13.54 2.96
N CYS A 185 15.30 -13.75 1.67
CA CYS A 185 14.23 -14.58 1.12
C CYS A 185 14.33 -16.04 1.58
N ALA A 186 15.53 -16.61 1.70
CA ALA A 186 15.72 -17.96 2.21
C ALA A 186 15.31 -18.07 3.69
N ILE A 187 15.65 -17.09 4.53
CA ILE A 187 15.24 -17.03 5.95
C ILE A 187 13.71 -16.97 6.05
N LEU A 188 13.09 -16.09 5.27
CA LEU A 188 11.63 -15.93 5.24
C LEU A 188 10.94 -17.22 4.80
N GLN A 189 11.43 -17.85 3.72
CA GLN A 189 10.88 -19.11 3.21
C GLN A 189 10.97 -20.23 4.23
N HIS A 190 12.11 -20.36 4.94
CA HIS A 190 12.26 -21.33 6.00
C HIS A 190 11.28 -21.08 7.15
N GLY A 191 11.10 -19.82 7.56
CA GLY A 191 10.12 -19.45 8.59
C GLY A 191 8.69 -19.80 8.19
N PHE A 192 8.30 -19.52 6.94
CA PHE A 192 6.96 -19.90 6.45
C PHE A 192 6.77 -21.40 6.42
N ALA A 193 7.77 -22.17 5.96
CA ALA A 193 7.70 -23.62 5.92
C ALA A 193 7.56 -24.22 7.35
N THR A 194 8.31 -23.69 8.32
CA THR A 194 8.25 -24.16 9.71
C THR A 194 6.86 -23.92 10.33
N VAL A 195 6.32 -22.71 10.20
CA VAL A 195 4.99 -22.39 10.75
C VAL A 195 3.91 -23.14 9.99
N GLY A 196 4.03 -23.23 8.67
CA GLY A 196 3.06 -23.90 7.81
C GLY A 196 2.97 -25.39 8.10
N ILE A 197 4.09 -26.11 8.29
CA ILE A 197 4.03 -27.55 8.60
C ILE A 197 3.43 -27.84 9.97
N ILE A 198 3.70 -26.97 10.96
CA ILE A 198 3.08 -27.10 12.29
C ILE A 198 1.56 -26.95 12.17
N ALA A 199 1.09 -25.88 11.51
CA ALA A 199 -0.34 -25.63 11.32
C ALA A 199 -1.04 -26.77 10.54
N LEU A 200 -0.39 -27.32 9.52
CA LEU A 200 -0.92 -28.46 8.74
C LEU A 200 -1.00 -29.75 9.58
N VAL A 201 -0.02 -29.98 10.45
CA VAL A 201 -0.06 -31.13 11.37
C VAL A 201 -1.17 -30.97 12.39
N ASP A 202 -1.30 -29.76 12.99
CA ASP A 202 -2.37 -29.45 13.94
C ASP A 202 -3.75 -29.66 13.30
N GLU A 203 -3.96 -29.17 12.08
CA GLU A 203 -5.20 -29.37 11.33
C GLU A 203 -5.47 -30.87 11.04
N ALA A 204 -4.44 -31.61 10.62
CA ALA A 204 -4.59 -33.02 10.28
C ALA A 204 -4.84 -33.91 11.51
N THR A 205 -4.34 -33.51 12.68
CA THR A 205 -4.48 -34.26 13.93
C THR A 205 -5.68 -33.81 14.78
N GLY A 206 -6.27 -32.68 14.44
CA GLY A 206 -7.36 -32.06 15.22
C GLY A 206 -6.92 -31.42 16.54
N TYR A 207 -5.62 -31.10 16.69
CA TYR A 207 -5.04 -30.44 17.86
C TYR A 207 -5.39 -28.94 17.98
#